data_ec38a6d71b8387d10e244d297c0e2f6b
#
_entry.id   ec38a6d71b8387d10e244d297c0e2f6b
#
_cell.length_a   1.000
_cell.length_b   1.000
_cell.length_c   1.000
_cell.angle_alpha   90.00
_cell.angle_beta   90.00
_cell.angle_gamma   90.00
#
_symmetry.space_group_name_H-M   'P 1'
#
loop_
_entity.id
_entity.type
_entity.pdbx_description
1 polymer ?
#
loop_
_entity_poly.entity_id
_entity_poly.type
_entity_poly.pdbx_seq_one_letter_code
_entity_poly.pdbx_strand_id
1 'polypeptide(L)'
;MKDNPTEAHRKLDAYIREKNTQQLQCLNQEALVSELYKLKTFEWGGDYQNSLDKYLVTHYVKAISSYDVLISKFEKEINRAVQGYVLNSWYNHWSSILIEHLFKSHPSVLPTVGQIKSVDFFIQNLPFDLKVTYFPAEYLKLKRREKGLPVELTFLKQKARELAITFDKSAKPSDLYYEITEKLKDRDDDLSLDVLNQLKSQNLSIVGETQQNPRTLIKWLYENQGEMRFGSENRLFLVLIDTRDFSNSWKLKRNLDILAPAINSFLADFRSKTISALTIDFRYPGKPQTFSALSDVIFVVK
;
A
#
# COMPACT_ATOMS: atom_id res chain seq x y z
N MET A 1 -26.45 -4.06 -42.57
CA MET A 1 -26.36 -5.26 -41.72
C MET A 1 -26.23 -4.82 -40.28
N LYS A 2 -27.22 -5.10 -39.45
CA LYS A 2 -27.10 -4.84 -37.99
C LYS A 2 -26.31 -6.01 -37.41
N ASP A 3 -25.06 -5.79 -37.07
CA ASP A 3 -24.24 -6.81 -36.41
C ASP A 3 -24.94 -7.26 -35.13
N ASN A 4 -24.98 -8.58 -34.94
CA ASN A 4 -25.52 -9.16 -33.72
C ASN A 4 -24.71 -8.61 -32.52
N PRO A 5 -25.33 -8.00 -31.50
CA PRO A 5 -24.62 -7.40 -30.36
C PRO A 5 -23.59 -8.34 -29.71
N THR A 6 -23.88 -9.64 -29.66
CA THR A 6 -22.96 -10.67 -29.13
C THR A 6 -21.71 -10.83 -29.98
N GLU A 7 -21.82 -10.71 -31.30
CA GLU A 7 -20.67 -10.80 -32.20
C GLU A 7 -19.81 -9.53 -32.13
N ALA A 8 -20.43 -8.35 -32.00
CA ALA A 8 -19.74 -7.10 -31.80
C ALA A 8 -18.93 -7.09 -30.50
N HIS A 9 -19.52 -7.57 -29.40
CA HIS A 9 -18.80 -7.72 -28.14
C HIS A 9 -17.62 -8.68 -28.26
N ARG A 10 -17.80 -9.84 -28.90
CA ARG A 10 -16.71 -10.80 -29.10
C ARG A 10 -15.55 -10.21 -29.92
N LYS A 11 -15.83 -9.45 -30.96
CA LYS A 11 -14.82 -8.76 -31.77
C LYS A 11 -14.09 -7.69 -30.95
N LEU A 12 -14.81 -6.94 -30.14
CA LEU A 12 -14.23 -5.92 -29.28
C LEU A 12 -13.32 -6.55 -28.22
N ASP A 13 -13.75 -7.61 -27.55
CA ASP A 13 -12.94 -8.33 -26.56
C ASP A 13 -11.67 -8.90 -27.21
N ALA A 14 -11.76 -9.48 -28.39
CA ALA A 14 -10.60 -9.98 -29.12
C ALA A 14 -9.61 -8.86 -29.45
N TYR A 15 -10.09 -7.71 -29.92
CA TYR A 15 -9.27 -6.54 -30.21
C TYR A 15 -8.58 -6.00 -28.95
N ILE A 16 -9.32 -5.87 -27.84
CA ILE A 16 -8.78 -5.41 -26.57
C ILE A 16 -7.66 -6.34 -26.08
N ARG A 17 -7.88 -7.67 -26.16
CA ARG A 17 -6.87 -8.67 -25.77
C ARG A 17 -5.64 -8.63 -26.67
N GLU A 18 -5.81 -8.48 -27.97
CA GLU A 18 -4.70 -8.31 -28.92
C GLU A 18 -3.86 -7.07 -28.56
N LYS A 19 -4.50 -5.91 -28.36
CA LYS A 19 -3.81 -4.68 -27.97
C LYS A 19 -3.12 -4.79 -26.62
N ASN A 20 -3.76 -5.42 -25.65
CA ASN A 20 -3.14 -5.69 -24.36
C ASN A 20 -1.90 -6.59 -24.52
N THR A 21 -2.00 -7.66 -25.31
CA THR A 21 -0.85 -8.55 -25.57
C THR A 21 0.32 -7.79 -26.19
N GLN A 22 0.05 -6.91 -27.16
CA GLN A 22 1.09 -6.07 -27.75
C GLN A 22 1.76 -5.16 -26.72
N GLN A 23 0.98 -4.53 -25.81
CA GLN A 23 1.51 -3.70 -24.72
C GLN A 23 2.32 -4.51 -23.70
N LEU A 24 1.83 -5.69 -23.33
CA LEU A 24 2.52 -6.57 -22.38
C LEU A 24 3.87 -7.06 -22.91
N GLN A 25 3.98 -7.33 -24.21
CA GLN A 25 5.24 -7.76 -24.86
C GLN A 25 6.32 -6.67 -24.84
N CYS A 26 5.95 -5.40 -24.71
CA CYS A 26 6.91 -4.30 -24.59
C CYS A 26 7.58 -4.24 -23.21
N LEU A 27 7.03 -4.93 -22.20
CA LEU A 27 7.55 -4.94 -20.85
C LEU A 27 8.41 -6.18 -20.60
N ASN A 28 9.72 -6.00 -20.49
CA ASN A 28 10.60 -7.05 -19.99
C ASN A 28 10.49 -7.14 -18.47
N GLN A 29 9.65 -8.06 -17.97
CA GLN A 29 9.39 -8.24 -16.54
C GLN A 29 10.64 -8.56 -15.73
N GLU A 30 11.48 -9.48 -16.21
CA GLU A 30 12.69 -9.92 -15.50
C GLU A 30 13.67 -8.76 -15.32
N ALA A 31 13.90 -8.02 -16.41
CA ALA A 31 14.74 -6.82 -16.36
C ALA A 31 14.16 -5.78 -15.41
N LEU A 32 12.85 -5.51 -15.47
CA LEU A 32 12.21 -4.55 -14.57
C LEU A 32 12.30 -4.96 -13.11
N VAL A 33 12.03 -6.22 -12.79
CA VAL A 33 12.17 -6.76 -11.43
C VAL A 33 13.61 -6.58 -10.94
N SER A 34 14.61 -6.91 -11.77
CA SER A 34 16.03 -6.71 -11.44
C SER A 34 16.34 -5.24 -11.10
N GLU A 35 15.82 -4.30 -11.90
CA GLU A 35 15.99 -2.87 -11.62
C GLU A 35 15.31 -2.44 -10.31
N LEU A 36 14.09 -2.93 -10.04
CA LEU A 36 13.38 -2.62 -8.80
C LEU A 36 14.11 -3.13 -7.54
N TYR A 37 14.86 -4.24 -7.64
CA TYR A 37 15.66 -4.75 -6.53
C TYR A 37 16.88 -3.90 -6.19
N LYS A 38 17.30 -2.98 -7.05
CA LYS A 38 18.40 -2.03 -6.77
C LYS A 38 18.02 -0.99 -5.72
N LEU A 39 16.73 -0.66 -5.56
CA LEU A 39 16.29 0.24 -4.50
C LEU A 39 16.44 -0.44 -3.14
N LYS A 40 17.24 0.16 -2.24
CA LYS A 40 17.53 -0.40 -0.90
C LYS A 40 16.71 0.25 0.20
N THR A 41 16.40 1.53 0.07
CA THR A 41 15.65 2.33 1.04
C THR A 41 14.46 2.99 0.37
N PHE A 42 13.37 3.15 1.11
CA PHE A 42 12.10 3.74 0.63
C PHE A 42 11.72 4.93 1.51
N GLU A 43 12.63 5.90 1.56
CA GLU A 43 12.46 7.12 2.37
C GLU A 43 12.95 8.33 1.57
N TRP A 44 12.19 9.42 1.61
CA TRP A 44 12.60 10.66 0.98
C TRP A 44 12.56 11.87 1.94
N GLY A 45 12.22 11.63 3.21
CA GLY A 45 12.21 12.64 4.28
C GLY A 45 10.98 13.53 4.30
N GLY A 46 10.08 13.40 3.34
CA GLY A 46 8.79 14.10 3.30
C GLY A 46 7.61 13.21 3.68
N ASP A 47 6.46 13.82 3.91
CA ASP A 47 5.20 13.09 4.06
C ASP A 47 4.74 12.61 2.68
N TYR A 48 4.36 11.34 2.57
CA TYR A 48 3.83 10.74 1.33
C TYR A 48 2.55 11.42 0.81
N GLN A 49 1.89 12.20 1.63
CA GLN A 49 0.72 12.99 1.26
C GLN A 49 1.09 14.37 0.66
N ASN A 50 2.35 14.78 0.77
CA ASN A 50 2.81 16.06 0.26
C ASN A 50 3.52 15.87 -1.09
N SER A 51 3.20 16.72 -2.04
CA SER A 51 3.99 16.87 -3.26
C SER A 51 5.39 17.43 -2.93
N LEU A 52 6.38 17.14 -3.77
CA LEU A 52 7.76 17.60 -3.57
C LEU A 52 7.83 19.13 -3.47
N ASP A 53 7.10 19.84 -4.33
CA ASP A 53 7.03 21.30 -4.32
C ASP A 53 6.51 21.84 -2.99
N LYS A 54 5.44 21.27 -2.46
CA LYS A 54 4.87 21.65 -1.16
C LYS A 54 5.86 21.42 -0.02
N TYR A 55 6.57 20.29 -0.05
CA TYR A 55 7.62 19.99 0.91
C TYR A 55 8.75 21.02 0.84
N LEU A 56 9.30 21.27 -0.35
CA LEU A 56 10.39 22.22 -0.56
C LEU A 56 9.99 23.65 -0.16
N VAL A 57 8.80 24.10 -0.55
CA VAL A 57 8.29 25.42 -0.20
C VAL A 57 8.13 25.58 1.30
N THR A 58 7.60 24.56 2.00
CA THR A 58 7.35 24.65 3.45
C THR A 58 8.65 24.64 4.26
N HIS A 59 9.56 23.74 3.92
CA HIS A 59 10.76 23.50 4.75
C HIS A 59 11.96 24.37 4.40
N TYR A 60 12.01 24.90 3.17
CA TYR A 60 13.17 25.69 2.71
C TYR A 60 12.77 27.09 2.27
N VAL A 61 11.83 27.23 1.34
CA VAL A 61 11.51 28.55 0.76
C VAL A 61 10.91 29.50 1.80
N LYS A 62 9.94 29.04 2.59
CA LYS A 62 9.26 29.85 3.61
C LYS A 62 9.99 29.89 4.96
N ALA A 63 10.83 28.91 5.22
CA ALA A 63 11.52 28.77 6.50
C ALA A 63 12.90 29.46 6.55
N ILE A 64 13.52 29.70 5.39
CA ILE A 64 14.90 30.22 5.31
C ILE A 64 14.88 31.55 4.56
N SER A 65 15.20 32.64 5.26
CA SER A 65 15.28 34.00 4.70
C SER A 65 16.69 34.40 4.25
N SER A 66 17.75 33.69 4.71
CA SER A 66 19.12 33.96 4.33
C SER A 66 19.53 33.15 3.11
N TYR A 67 20.04 33.82 2.07
CA TYR A 67 20.54 33.17 0.85
C TYR A 67 21.65 32.16 1.13
N ASP A 68 22.66 32.55 1.92
CA ASP A 68 23.81 31.69 2.21
C ASP A 68 23.40 30.44 2.98
N VAL A 69 22.46 30.59 3.94
CA VAL A 69 21.89 29.44 4.65
C VAL A 69 21.14 28.53 3.70
N LEU A 70 20.32 29.09 2.79
CA LEU A 70 19.58 28.31 1.80
C LEU A 70 20.55 27.52 0.89
N ILE A 71 21.58 28.17 0.36
CA ILE A 71 22.60 27.52 -0.50
C ILE A 71 23.28 26.37 0.22
N SER A 72 23.62 26.54 1.50
CA SER A 72 24.25 25.49 2.30
C SER A 72 23.38 24.23 2.48
N LYS A 73 22.07 24.35 2.26
CA LYS A 73 21.13 23.23 2.35
C LYS A 73 20.99 22.39 1.08
N PHE A 74 21.42 22.93 -0.07
CA PHE A 74 21.20 22.25 -1.35
C PHE A 74 21.87 20.89 -1.41
N GLU A 75 23.17 20.77 -1.11
CA GLU A 75 23.89 19.52 -1.28
C GLU A 75 23.47 18.43 -0.28
N LYS A 76 23.24 18.80 0.98
CA LYS A 76 23.02 17.82 2.05
C LYS A 76 21.55 17.46 2.26
N GLU A 77 20.63 18.41 2.04
CA GLU A 77 19.22 18.23 2.39
C GLU A 77 18.30 18.26 1.17
N ILE A 78 18.35 19.35 0.37
CA ILE A 78 17.42 19.54 -0.74
C ILE A 78 17.64 18.48 -1.82
N ASN A 79 18.90 18.32 -2.29
CA ASN A 79 19.22 17.31 -3.31
C ASN A 79 18.89 15.90 -2.84
N ARG A 80 19.14 15.59 -1.58
CA ARG A 80 18.80 14.29 -0.99
C ARG A 80 17.28 14.05 -0.97
N ALA A 81 16.49 15.05 -0.59
CA ALA A 81 15.04 14.96 -0.60
C ALA A 81 14.49 14.80 -2.02
N VAL A 82 15.00 15.55 -2.99
CA VAL A 82 14.64 15.43 -4.40
C VAL A 82 14.98 14.03 -4.93
N GLN A 83 16.19 13.55 -4.69
CA GLN A 83 16.64 12.24 -5.10
C GLN A 83 15.75 11.13 -4.50
N GLY A 84 15.50 11.19 -3.19
CA GLY A 84 14.63 10.24 -2.50
C GLY A 84 13.22 10.23 -3.08
N TYR A 85 12.63 11.41 -3.32
CA TYR A 85 11.31 11.52 -3.95
C TYR A 85 11.27 10.90 -5.34
N VAL A 86 12.25 11.19 -6.18
CA VAL A 86 12.33 10.64 -7.54
C VAL A 86 12.45 9.12 -7.51
N LEU A 87 13.35 8.58 -6.68
CA LEU A 87 13.54 7.13 -6.56
C LEU A 87 12.29 6.41 -6.06
N ASN A 88 11.60 6.97 -5.05
CA ASN A 88 10.38 6.39 -4.52
C ASN A 88 9.23 6.47 -5.52
N SER A 89 9.10 7.59 -6.25
CA SER A 89 8.08 7.75 -7.29
C SER A 89 8.32 6.81 -8.46
N TRP A 90 9.58 6.65 -8.88
CA TRP A 90 10.00 5.70 -9.91
C TRP A 90 9.65 4.26 -9.50
N TYR A 91 10.03 3.88 -8.29
CA TYR A 91 9.73 2.55 -7.76
C TYR A 91 8.22 2.27 -7.70
N ASN A 92 7.45 3.22 -7.18
CA ASN A 92 6.00 3.09 -7.10
C ASN A 92 5.35 2.96 -8.48
N HIS A 93 5.78 3.78 -9.43
CA HIS A 93 5.26 3.74 -10.80
C HIS A 93 5.50 2.37 -11.45
N TRP A 94 6.75 1.94 -11.50
CA TRP A 94 7.10 0.70 -12.19
C TRP A 94 6.60 -0.56 -11.47
N SER A 95 6.59 -0.57 -10.14
CA SER A 95 6.01 -1.68 -9.39
C SER A 95 4.50 -1.78 -9.54
N SER A 96 3.79 -0.66 -9.71
CA SER A 96 2.36 -0.66 -10.01
C SER A 96 2.08 -1.24 -11.40
N ILE A 97 2.85 -0.83 -12.43
CA ILE A 97 2.76 -1.41 -13.78
C ILE A 97 3.01 -2.92 -13.74
N LEU A 98 4.02 -3.36 -12.99
CA LEU A 98 4.33 -4.79 -12.84
C LEU A 98 3.16 -5.58 -12.21
N ILE A 99 2.53 -5.04 -11.18
CA ILE A 99 1.39 -5.67 -10.52
C ILE A 99 0.16 -5.67 -11.45
N GLU A 100 -0.12 -4.55 -12.12
CA GLU A 100 -1.20 -4.49 -13.11
C GLU A 100 -1.00 -5.49 -14.24
N HIS A 101 0.25 -5.70 -14.68
CA HIS A 101 0.58 -6.69 -15.70
C HIS A 101 0.17 -8.11 -15.25
N LEU A 102 0.37 -8.48 -13.98
CA LEU A 102 -0.07 -9.78 -13.46
C LEU A 102 -1.59 -9.96 -13.60
N PHE A 103 -2.38 -8.92 -13.29
CA PHE A 103 -3.82 -8.97 -13.49
C PHE A 103 -4.19 -9.04 -14.98
N LYS A 104 -3.64 -8.13 -15.79
CA LYS A 104 -3.97 -7.98 -17.21
C LYS A 104 -3.56 -9.18 -18.09
N SER A 105 -2.61 -9.99 -17.63
CA SER A 105 -2.22 -11.25 -18.30
C SER A 105 -3.18 -12.40 -17.97
N HIS A 106 -4.02 -12.30 -16.96
CA HIS A 106 -4.90 -13.40 -16.57
C HIS A 106 -6.14 -13.49 -17.48
N PRO A 107 -6.56 -14.71 -17.95
CA PRO A 107 -7.67 -14.87 -18.90
C PRO A 107 -9.01 -14.33 -18.41
N SER A 108 -9.27 -14.31 -17.11
CA SER A 108 -10.54 -13.82 -16.52
C SER A 108 -10.59 -12.30 -16.38
N VAL A 109 -9.51 -11.60 -16.66
CA VAL A 109 -9.41 -10.15 -16.60
C VAL A 109 -9.51 -9.56 -18.00
N LEU A 110 -10.36 -8.57 -18.18
CA LEU A 110 -10.42 -7.76 -19.40
C LEU A 110 -9.75 -6.40 -19.09
N PRO A 111 -8.60 -6.12 -19.67
CA PRO A 111 -7.90 -4.85 -19.45
C PRO A 111 -8.65 -3.69 -20.08
N THR A 112 -8.44 -2.48 -19.57
CA THR A 112 -8.87 -1.26 -20.26
C THR A 112 -7.92 -0.94 -21.40
N VAL A 113 -8.45 -0.43 -22.52
CA VAL A 113 -7.66 0.16 -23.62
C VAL A 113 -7.78 1.67 -23.51
N GLY A 114 -6.64 2.35 -23.44
CA GLY A 114 -6.59 3.79 -23.17
C GLY A 114 -6.79 4.10 -21.66
N GLN A 115 -6.99 5.36 -21.37
CA GLN A 115 -7.21 5.84 -19.99
C GLN A 115 -8.70 5.98 -19.72
N ILE A 116 -9.30 4.96 -19.08
CA ILE A 116 -10.61 5.12 -18.46
C ILE A 116 -10.36 5.57 -17.03
N LYS A 117 -10.85 6.76 -16.68
CA LYS A 117 -10.65 7.30 -15.35
C LYS A 117 -11.21 6.34 -14.29
N SER A 118 -10.37 5.97 -13.32
CA SER A 118 -10.76 5.13 -12.17
C SER A 118 -11.19 3.69 -12.50
N VAL A 119 -10.72 3.15 -13.64
CA VAL A 119 -10.88 1.74 -13.97
C VAL A 119 -9.59 1.23 -14.59
N ASP A 120 -8.92 0.28 -13.93
CA ASP A 120 -7.70 -0.34 -14.43
C ASP A 120 -8.00 -1.59 -15.28
N PHE A 121 -9.05 -2.32 -14.90
CA PHE A 121 -9.49 -3.54 -15.60
C PHE A 121 -10.90 -3.95 -15.16
N PHE A 122 -11.43 -4.95 -15.87
CA PHE A 122 -12.69 -5.58 -15.55
C PHE A 122 -12.47 -7.05 -15.14
N ILE A 123 -13.15 -7.50 -14.09
CA ILE A 123 -13.27 -8.91 -13.72
C ILE A 123 -14.73 -9.29 -13.82
N GLN A 124 -15.09 -10.26 -14.68
CA GLN A 124 -16.49 -10.64 -14.94
C GLN A 124 -17.40 -9.44 -15.30
N ASN A 125 -16.92 -8.55 -16.13
CA ASN A 125 -17.58 -7.31 -16.55
C ASN A 125 -17.79 -6.28 -15.43
N LEU A 126 -17.27 -6.50 -14.23
CA LEU A 126 -17.27 -5.51 -13.15
C LEU A 126 -15.99 -4.66 -13.23
N PRO A 127 -16.11 -3.33 -13.31
CA PRO A 127 -14.96 -2.44 -13.35
C PRO A 127 -14.31 -2.33 -11.98
N PHE A 128 -12.96 -2.33 -11.93
CA PHE A 128 -12.20 -2.11 -10.71
C PHE A 128 -11.04 -1.14 -10.92
N ASP A 129 -10.83 -0.30 -9.92
CA ASP A 129 -9.64 0.51 -9.69
C ASP A 129 -8.75 -0.25 -8.68
N LEU A 130 -7.54 -0.63 -9.09
CA LEU A 130 -6.60 -1.38 -8.26
C LEU A 130 -5.85 -0.44 -7.31
N LYS A 131 -5.94 -0.72 -6.02
CA LYS A 131 -5.23 0.03 -4.98
C LYS A 131 -4.24 -0.87 -4.26
N VAL A 132 -2.96 -0.70 -4.58
CA VAL A 132 -1.87 -1.38 -3.87
C VAL A 132 -1.51 -0.59 -2.62
N THR A 133 -1.65 -1.21 -1.47
CA THR A 133 -1.40 -0.58 -0.17
C THR A 133 -0.68 -1.54 0.78
N TYR A 134 -0.29 -1.02 1.94
CA TYR A 134 0.26 -1.81 3.04
C TYR A 134 -0.80 -1.97 4.12
N PHE A 135 -0.58 -2.88 5.08
CA PHE A 135 -1.47 -2.94 6.23
C PHE A 135 -1.44 -1.60 6.97
N PRO A 136 -2.58 -0.89 7.08
CA PRO A 136 -2.55 0.50 7.51
C PRO A 136 -2.19 0.64 8.99
N ALA A 137 -1.16 1.43 9.30
CA ALA A 137 -0.70 1.63 10.68
C ALA A 137 -1.81 2.23 11.57
N GLU A 138 -2.62 3.15 11.04
CA GLU A 138 -3.71 3.75 11.82
C GLU A 138 -4.86 2.75 12.08
N TYR A 139 -5.13 1.83 11.13
CA TYR A 139 -6.05 0.74 11.36
C TYR A 139 -5.52 -0.25 12.42
N LEU A 140 -4.24 -0.57 12.39
CA LEU A 140 -3.60 -1.39 13.42
C LEU A 140 -3.71 -0.73 14.80
N LYS A 141 -3.44 0.58 14.91
CA LYS A 141 -3.61 1.33 16.16
C LYS A 141 -5.06 1.30 16.64
N LEU A 142 -6.04 1.47 15.75
CA LEU A 142 -7.45 1.36 16.08
C LEU A 142 -7.77 -0.02 16.65
N LYS A 143 -7.37 -1.10 15.96
CA LYS A 143 -7.63 -2.48 16.40
C LYS A 143 -6.94 -2.84 17.70
N ARG A 144 -5.73 -2.33 17.94
CA ARG A 144 -5.08 -2.47 19.24
C ARG A 144 -5.89 -1.84 20.38
N ARG A 145 -6.40 -0.61 20.16
CA ARG A 145 -7.26 0.08 21.15
C ARG A 145 -8.56 -0.67 21.40
N GLU A 146 -9.23 -1.17 20.36
CA GLU A 146 -10.46 -1.98 20.47
C GLU A 146 -10.24 -3.25 21.33
N LYS A 147 -9.03 -3.80 21.30
CA LYS A 147 -8.60 -4.96 22.12
C LYS A 147 -8.09 -4.58 23.51
N GLY A 148 -8.12 -3.31 23.89
CA GLY A 148 -7.54 -2.84 25.15
C GLY A 148 -6.00 -2.88 25.18
N LEU A 149 -5.36 -3.05 24.04
CA LEU A 149 -3.90 -3.07 23.91
C LEU A 149 -3.37 -1.64 23.71
N PRO A 150 -2.24 -1.28 24.33
CA PRO A 150 -1.60 0.00 24.08
C PRO A 150 -1.11 0.07 22.63
N VAL A 151 -1.07 1.27 22.05
CA VAL A 151 -0.44 1.51 20.74
C VAL A 151 1.04 1.09 20.81
N GLU A 152 1.58 0.57 19.73
CA GLU A 152 2.92 -0.05 19.67
C GLU A 152 4.02 0.76 20.33
N LEU A 153 4.15 2.05 19.98
CA LEU A 153 5.17 2.92 20.59
C LEU A 153 4.92 3.13 22.09
N THR A 154 3.67 3.17 22.52
CA THR A 154 3.32 3.27 23.96
C THR A 154 3.72 1.99 24.69
N PHE A 155 3.42 0.83 24.07
CA PHE A 155 3.84 -0.46 24.58
C PHE A 155 5.37 -0.55 24.73
N LEU A 156 6.09 -0.21 23.66
CA LEU A 156 7.56 -0.22 23.65
C LEU A 156 8.15 0.71 24.70
N LYS A 157 7.64 1.95 24.84
CA LYS A 157 8.09 2.90 25.86
C LYS A 157 7.85 2.40 27.29
N GLN A 158 6.72 1.72 27.51
CA GLN A 158 6.43 1.11 28.81
C GLN A 158 7.43 -0.01 29.10
N LYS A 159 7.61 -0.93 28.20
CA LYS A 159 8.52 -2.07 28.34
C LYS A 159 9.99 -1.64 28.45
N ALA A 160 10.41 -0.65 27.69
CA ALA A 160 11.74 -0.07 27.80
C ALA A 160 12.01 0.49 29.22
N ARG A 161 11.02 1.15 29.84
CA ARG A 161 11.15 1.63 31.24
C ARG A 161 11.22 0.48 32.24
N GLU A 162 10.38 -0.55 32.09
CA GLU A 162 10.39 -1.76 32.91
C GLU A 162 11.77 -2.46 32.87
N LEU A 163 12.42 -2.44 31.71
CA LEU A 163 13.73 -3.04 31.48
C LEU A 163 14.91 -2.08 31.71
N ALA A 164 14.67 -0.88 32.22
CA ALA A 164 15.66 0.18 32.43
C ALA A 164 16.43 0.59 31.16
N ILE A 165 15.79 0.49 29.99
CA ILE A 165 16.34 0.93 28.70
C ILE A 165 16.08 2.44 28.56
N THR A 166 17.14 3.21 28.40
CA THR A 166 17.07 4.66 28.15
C THR A 166 16.83 4.95 26.68
N PHE A 167 16.07 5.97 26.37
CA PHE A 167 15.80 6.44 25.00
C PHE A 167 15.58 7.94 24.98
N ASP A 168 15.84 8.57 23.82
CA ASP A 168 15.66 10.02 23.65
C ASP A 168 14.16 10.37 23.54
N LYS A 169 13.61 10.97 24.62
CA LYS A 169 12.18 11.37 24.67
C LYS A 169 11.81 12.47 23.68
N SER A 170 12.79 13.22 23.17
CA SER A 170 12.59 14.34 22.24
C SER A 170 12.58 13.91 20.76
N ALA A 171 13.05 12.69 20.47
CA ALA A 171 13.09 12.16 19.11
C ALA A 171 11.70 11.94 18.51
N LYS A 172 11.62 11.96 17.18
CA LYS A 172 10.37 11.71 16.46
C LYS A 172 9.82 10.30 16.76
N PRO A 173 8.51 10.07 16.67
CA PRO A 173 7.90 8.76 16.95
C PRO A 173 8.52 7.59 16.18
N SER A 174 8.88 7.78 14.90
CA SER A 174 9.54 6.78 14.07
C SER A 174 10.93 6.42 14.60
N ASP A 175 11.69 7.44 14.97
CA ASP A 175 13.06 7.27 15.44
C ASP A 175 13.09 6.62 16.82
N LEU A 176 12.12 6.99 17.68
CA LEU A 176 11.92 6.34 18.97
C LEU A 176 11.54 4.86 18.85
N TYR A 177 10.65 4.55 17.92
CA TYR A 177 10.27 3.16 17.66
C TYR A 177 11.49 2.35 17.25
N TYR A 178 12.27 2.86 16.31
CA TYR A 178 13.49 2.22 15.83
C TYR A 178 14.52 2.09 16.96
N GLU A 179 14.82 3.18 17.67
CA GLU A 179 15.80 3.20 18.77
C GLU A 179 15.47 2.15 19.86
N ILE A 180 14.21 2.10 20.31
CA ILE A 180 13.80 1.16 21.35
C ILE A 180 13.87 -0.29 20.85
N THR A 181 13.43 -0.55 19.61
CA THR A 181 13.46 -1.90 19.04
C THR A 181 14.89 -2.40 18.83
N GLU A 182 15.81 -1.54 18.35
CA GLU A 182 17.20 -1.93 18.21
C GLU A 182 17.88 -2.19 19.57
N LYS A 183 17.65 -1.32 20.57
CA LYS A 183 18.17 -1.55 21.92
C LYS A 183 17.66 -2.83 22.58
N LEU A 184 16.41 -3.22 22.29
CA LEU A 184 15.85 -4.51 22.74
C LEU A 184 16.53 -5.67 22.03
N LYS A 185 16.81 -5.57 20.73
CA LYS A 185 17.54 -6.59 19.97
C LYS A 185 18.99 -6.72 20.42
N ASP A 186 19.68 -5.58 20.61
CA ASP A 186 21.09 -5.54 21.01
C ASP A 186 21.33 -6.12 22.41
N ARG A 187 20.33 -6.05 23.29
CA ARG A 187 20.39 -6.67 24.61
C ARG A 187 20.44 -8.19 24.58
N ASP A 188 19.80 -8.78 23.58
CA ASP A 188 19.76 -10.23 23.32
C ASP A 188 19.46 -11.12 24.54
N ASP A 189 18.73 -10.54 25.54
CA ASP A 189 18.26 -11.30 26.70
C ASP A 189 16.82 -11.76 26.52
N ASP A 190 16.42 -12.82 27.22
CA ASP A 190 15.09 -13.46 27.10
C ASP A 190 13.95 -12.46 27.31
N LEU A 191 14.09 -11.52 28.25
CA LEU A 191 13.07 -10.53 28.54
C LEU A 191 12.89 -9.54 27.40
N SER A 192 13.97 -9.10 26.78
CA SER A 192 13.94 -8.19 25.62
C SER A 192 13.35 -8.89 24.39
N LEU A 193 13.72 -10.14 24.16
CA LEU A 193 13.17 -10.97 23.09
C LEU A 193 11.68 -11.25 23.29
N ASP A 194 11.24 -11.51 24.52
CA ASP A 194 9.82 -11.69 24.87
C ASP A 194 8.98 -10.44 24.55
N VAL A 195 9.49 -9.24 24.85
CA VAL A 195 8.80 -7.99 24.51
C VAL A 195 8.58 -7.85 23.02
N LEU A 196 9.62 -8.13 22.21
CA LEU A 196 9.52 -8.05 20.74
C LEU A 196 8.57 -9.12 20.19
N ASN A 197 8.64 -10.34 20.71
CA ASN A 197 7.76 -11.45 20.33
C ASN A 197 6.31 -11.19 20.73
N GLN A 198 6.06 -10.61 21.89
CA GLN A 198 4.72 -10.22 22.34
C GLN A 198 4.11 -9.15 21.41
N LEU A 199 4.88 -8.10 21.08
CA LEU A 199 4.43 -7.07 20.15
C LEU A 199 4.08 -7.65 18.78
N LYS A 200 4.99 -8.48 18.25
CA LYS A 200 4.80 -9.15 16.96
C LYS A 200 3.57 -10.06 16.98
N SER A 201 3.42 -10.90 17.99
CA SER A 201 2.28 -11.82 18.14
C SER A 201 0.94 -11.08 18.20
N GLN A 202 0.87 -9.98 18.97
CA GLN A 202 -0.33 -9.13 19.04
C GLN A 202 -0.69 -8.53 17.68
N ASN A 203 0.30 -8.03 16.93
CA ASN A 203 0.07 -7.46 15.61
C ASN A 203 -0.36 -8.53 14.59
N LEU A 204 0.27 -9.70 14.61
CA LEU A 204 -0.09 -10.81 13.73
C LEU A 204 -1.48 -11.38 14.03
N SER A 205 -1.90 -11.40 15.30
CA SER A 205 -3.29 -11.75 15.66
C SER A 205 -4.29 -10.79 15.02
N ILE A 206 -4.02 -9.49 15.06
CA ILE A 206 -4.89 -8.47 14.42
C ILE A 206 -4.92 -8.65 12.90
N VAL A 207 -3.77 -8.93 12.27
CA VAL A 207 -3.71 -9.21 10.83
C VAL A 207 -4.55 -10.45 10.50
N GLY A 208 -4.38 -11.55 11.24
CA GLY A 208 -5.13 -12.80 11.03
C GLY A 208 -6.64 -12.62 11.17
N GLU A 209 -7.10 -11.92 12.20
CA GLU A 209 -8.52 -11.58 12.37
C GLU A 209 -9.06 -10.70 11.23
N THR A 210 -8.23 -9.76 10.77
CA THR A 210 -8.60 -8.91 9.63
C THR A 210 -8.72 -9.71 8.34
N GLN A 211 -7.86 -10.70 8.13
CA GLN A 211 -7.95 -11.62 6.98
C GLN A 211 -9.21 -12.48 7.04
N GLN A 212 -9.64 -12.91 8.22
CA GLN A 212 -10.89 -13.67 8.42
C GLN A 212 -12.14 -12.79 8.22
N ASN A 213 -12.06 -11.50 8.54
CA ASN A 213 -13.15 -10.54 8.33
C ASN A 213 -12.64 -9.28 7.61
N PRO A 214 -12.36 -9.37 6.29
CA PRO A 214 -11.74 -8.30 5.54
C PRO A 214 -12.66 -7.07 5.34
N ARG A 215 -13.97 -7.23 5.45
CA ARG A 215 -14.95 -6.14 5.22
C ARG A 215 -14.70 -4.94 6.13
N THR A 216 -14.24 -5.16 7.35
CA THR A 216 -13.93 -4.07 8.30
C THR A 216 -12.74 -3.23 7.83
N LEU A 217 -11.72 -3.87 7.26
CA LEU A 217 -10.57 -3.18 6.67
C LEU A 217 -10.97 -2.44 5.39
N ILE A 218 -11.73 -3.09 4.49
CA ILE A 218 -12.17 -2.47 3.24
C ILE A 218 -12.97 -1.19 3.54
N LYS A 219 -13.95 -1.28 4.47
CA LYS A 219 -14.73 -0.12 4.90
C LYS A 219 -13.81 0.99 5.44
N TRP A 220 -12.88 0.64 6.33
CA TRP A 220 -11.94 1.59 6.90
C TRP A 220 -11.08 2.26 5.82
N LEU A 221 -10.61 1.50 4.80
CA LEU A 221 -9.84 2.03 3.69
C LEU A 221 -10.62 3.08 2.89
N TYR A 222 -11.90 2.83 2.60
CA TYR A 222 -12.75 3.84 1.95
C TYR A 222 -12.95 5.09 2.80
N GLU A 223 -13.11 4.93 4.10
CA GLU A 223 -13.41 6.03 5.03
C GLU A 223 -12.18 6.87 5.38
N ASN A 224 -10.97 6.29 5.32
CA ASN A 224 -9.75 6.92 5.84
C ASN A 224 -8.63 7.10 4.82
N GLN A 225 -8.70 6.46 3.63
CA GLN A 225 -7.68 6.59 2.61
C GLN A 225 -8.22 7.22 1.32
N GLY A 226 -7.48 8.19 0.83
CA GLY A 226 -7.77 8.88 -0.41
C GLY A 226 -8.59 10.15 -0.23
N GLU A 227 -8.40 11.07 -1.16
CA GLU A 227 -9.26 12.23 -1.26
C GLU A 227 -10.57 11.80 -1.94
N MET A 228 -11.68 12.34 -1.47
CA MET A 228 -13.02 12.16 -2.04
C MET A 228 -13.16 12.68 -3.49
N ARG A 229 -12.11 12.57 -4.30
CA ARG A 229 -12.09 13.17 -5.65
C ARG A 229 -13.07 12.50 -6.61
N PHE A 230 -13.49 11.27 -6.35
CA PHE A 230 -14.08 10.40 -7.37
C PHE A 230 -15.35 9.66 -6.97
N GLY A 231 -15.87 9.85 -5.79
CA GLY A 231 -17.12 9.18 -5.37
C GLY A 231 -16.94 7.71 -4.93
N SER A 232 -17.93 6.89 -5.19
CA SER A 232 -17.99 5.48 -4.78
C SER A 232 -17.49 4.56 -5.90
N GLU A 233 -16.19 4.63 -6.20
CA GLU A 233 -15.58 3.75 -7.19
C GLU A 233 -15.42 2.34 -6.65
N ASN A 234 -15.61 1.36 -7.54
CA ASN A 234 -15.29 -0.02 -7.20
C ASN A 234 -13.77 -0.16 -7.07
N ARG A 235 -13.30 -0.67 -5.94
CA ARG A 235 -11.88 -0.83 -5.67
C ARG A 235 -11.52 -2.25 -5.33
N LEU A 236 -10.44 -2.72 -5.94
CA LEU A 236 -9.77 -3.94 -5.51
C LEU A 236 -8.50 -3.54 -4.76
N PHE A 237 -8.48 -3.86 -3.47
CA PHE A 237 -7.30 -3.58 -2.65
C PHE A 237 -6.34 -4.76 -2.69
N LEU A 238 -5.06 -4.47 -2.92
CA LEU A 238 -3.95 -5.41 -2.75
C LEU A 238 -3.14 -4.97 -1.53
N VAL A 239 -3.29 -5.69 -0.41
CA VAL A 239 -2.66 -5.35 0.87
C VAL A 239 -1.43 -6.20 1.07
N LEU A 240 -0.27 -5.55 1.10
CA LEU A 240 1.03 -6.18 1.24
C LEU A 240 1.47 -6.17 2.72
N ILE A 241 1.91 -7.32 3.23
CA ILE A 241 2.28 -7.49 4.64
C ILE A 241 3.56 -8.31 4.73
N ASP A 242 4.65 -7.70 5.17
CA ASP A 242 5.84 -8.43 5.63
C ASP A 242 5.69 -8.67 7.14
N THR A 243 5.45 -9.94 7.53
CA THR A 243 5.22 -10.30 8.93
C THR A 243 6.46 -10.26 9.80
N ARG A 244 7.64 -10.18 9.20
CA ARG A 244 8.90 -10.01 9.93
C ARG A 244 9.11 -8.56 10.34
N ASP A 245 8.77 -7.65 9.43
CA ASP A 245 8.87 -6.20 9.63
C ASP A 245 7.90 -5.49 8.68
N PHE A 246 6.84 -4.92 9.22
CA PHE A 246 5.82 -4.22 8.44
C PHE A 246 6.38 -3.05 7.63
N SER A 247 7.48 -2.43 8.09
CA SER A 247 8.14 -1.35 7.36
C SER A 247 8.76 -1.82 6.03
N ASN A 248 9.03 -3.11 5.89
CA ASN A 248 9.56 -3.74 4.69
C ASN A 248 8.50 -4.20 3.70
N SER A 249 7.20 -4.02 4.00
CA SER A 249 6.09 -4.45 3.12
C SER A 249 6.16 -3.87 1.71
N TRP A 250 6.77 -2.69 1.53
CA TRP A 250 6.98 -2.10 0.22
C TRP A 250 7.82 -2.97 -0.73
N LYS A 251 8.74 -3.77 -0.17
CA LYS A 251 9.59 -4.69 -0.95
C LYS A 251 8.79 -5.79 -1.64
N LEU A 252 7.57 -6.09 -1.15
CA LEU A 252 6.73 -7.13 -1.71
C LEU A 252 6.18 -6.75 -3.10
N LYS A 253 6.10 -5.45 -3.44
CA LYS A 253 5.64 -4.99 -4.77
C LYS A 253 6.47 -5.55 -5.94
N ARG A 254 7.68 -6.00 -5.71
CA ARG A 254 8.60 -6.56 -6.70
C ARG A 254 8.81 -8.07 -6.59
N ASN A 255 8.12 -8.73 -5.64
CA ASN A 255 8.26 -10.16 -5.39
C ASN A 255 7.15 -10.93 -6.11
N LEU A 256 7.43 -11.33 -7.37
CA LEU A 256 6.47 -12.04 -8.22
C LEU A 256 6.12 -13.42 -7.66
N ASP A 257 7.04 -14.10 -6.95
CA ASP A 257 6.83 -15.46 -6.45
C ASP A 257 5.70 -15.54 -5.41
N ILE A 258 5.42 -14.44 -4.73
CA ILE A 258 4.31 -14.36 -3.78
C ILE A 258 3.11 -13.56 -4.32
N LEU A 259 3.34 -12.58 -5.19
CA LEU A 259 2.27 -11.78 -5.79
C LEU A 259 1.43 -12.61 -6.77
N ALA A 260 2.08 -13.32 -7.71
CA ALA A 260 1.37 -14.03 -8.76
C ALA A 260 0.47 -15.16 -8.20
N PRO A 261 0.90 -16.02 -7.27
CA PRO A 261 0.02 -17.02 -6.68
C PRO A 261 -1.19 -16.41 -5.94
N ALA A 262 -0.99 -15.34 -5.16
CA ALA A 262 -2.07 -14.67 -4.43
C ALA A 262 -3.12 -14.08 -5.39
N ILE A 263 -2.67 -13.40 -6.44
CA ILE A 263 -3.54 -12.81 -7.46
C ILE A 263 -4.30 -13.91 -8.22
N ASN A 264 -3.60 -14.97 -8.66
CA ASN A 264 -4.21 -16.07 -9.40
C ASN A 264 -5.26 -16.82 -8.58
N SER A 265 -4.97 -17.11 -7.29
CA SER A 265 -5.95 -17.73 -6.39
C SER A 265 -7.18 -16.86 -6.23
N PHE A 266 -7.02 -15.55 -5.99
CA PHE A 266 -8.14 -14.63 -5.90
C PHE A 266 -8.99 -14.60 -7.18
N LEU A 267 -8.37 -14.55 -8.35
CA LEU A 267 -9.07 -14.49 -9.63
C LEU A 267 -9.81 -15.81 -9.94
N ALA A 268 -9.27 -16.95 -9.52
CA ALA A 268 -9.96 -18.24 -9.61
C ALA A 268 -11.23 -18.28 -8.76
N ASP A 269 -11.15 -17.78 -7.51
CA ASP A 269 -12.23 -17.76 -6.55
C ASP A 269 -13.28 -16.67 -6.85
N PHE A 270 -12.90 -15.63 -7.59
CA PHE A 270 -13.77 -14.48 -7.86
C PHE A 270 -15.08 -14.86 -8.56
N ARG A 271 -15.06 -15.95 -9.36
CA ARG A 271 -16.26 -16.45 -10.07
C ARG A 271 -17.40 -16.87 -9.15
N SER A 272 -17.10 -17.25 -7.93
CA SER A 272 -18.08 -17.66 -6.92
C SER A 272 -18.68 -16.49 -6.14
N LYS A 273 -18.14 -15.27 -6.28
CA LYS A 273 -18.55 -14.11 -5.49
C LYS A 273 -19.81 -13.48 -6.05
N THR A 274 -20.75 -13.19 -5.16
CA THR A 274 -21.99 -12.49 -5.51
C THR A 274 -21.80 -10.97 -5.39
N ILE A 275 -22.62 -10.21 -6.11
CA ILE A 275 -22.64 -8.74 -5.99
C ILE A 275 -22.87 -8.31 -4.54
N SER A 276 -23.77 -8.96 -3.82
CA SER A 276 -24.03 -8.68 -2.40
C SER A 276 -22.81 -8.91 -1.52
N ALA A 277 -22.01 -9.95 -1.80
CA ALA A 277 -20.78 -10.21 -1.06
C ALA A 277 -19.71 -9.13 -1.31
N LEU A 278 -19.67 -8.55 -2.51
CA LEU A 278 -18.76 -7.50 -2.90
C LEU A 278 -19.20 -6.10 -2.45
N THR A 279 -20.51 -5.88 -2.19
CA THR A 279 -21.03 -4.56 -1.84
C THR A 279 -20.56 -4.13 -0.45
N ILE A 280 -19.94 -2.96 -0.37
CA ILE A 280 -19.50 -2.31 0.86
C ILE A 280 -20.19 -0.95 0.98
N ASP A 281 -20.84 -0.73 2.12
CA ASP A 281 -21.40 0.56 2.49
C ASP A 281 -20.46 1.30 3.43
N PHE A 282 -20.18 2.57 3.13
CA PHE A 282 -19.25 3.40 3.88
C PHE A 282 -19.71 4.86 3.91
N ARG A 283 -19.11 5.64 4.85
CA ARG A 283 -19.36 7.08 4.99
C ARG A 283 -18.04 7.83 5.05
N TYR A 284 -17.96 8.94 4.33
CA TYR A 284 -16.82 9.82 4.49
C TYR A 284 -16.96 10.68 5.76
N PRO A 285 -15.85 10.94 6.46
CA PRO A 285 -15.85 11.84 7.60
C PRO A 285 -16.51 13.19 7.26
N GLY A 286 -17.45 13.62 8.10
CA GLY A 286 -18.15 14.90 7.91
C GLY A 286 -19.23 14.91 6.83
N LYS A 287 -19.55 13.77 6.19
CA LYS A 287 -20.68 13.65 5.25
C LYS A 287 -21.80 12.78 5.78
N PRO A 288 -23.08 13.21 5.69
CA PRO A 288 -24.21 12.41 6.16
C PRO A 288 -24.55 11.26 5.22
N GLN A 289 -24.12 11.32 3.96
CA GLN A 289 -24.45 10.36 2.93
C GLN A 289 -23.73 9.04 3.13
N THR A 290 -24.44 7.92 2.94
CA THR A 290 -23.87 6.60 2.78
C THR A 290 -23.61 6.35 1.30
N PHE A 291 -22.44 5.83 0.99
CA PHE A 291 -22.00 5.45 -0.34
C PHE A 291 -21.89 3.92 -0.39
N SER A 292 -22.14 3.35 -1.56
CA SER A 292 -21.98 1.91 -1.81
C SER A 292 -21.04 1.71 -3.00
N ALA A 293 -20.13 0.75 -2.87
CA ALA A 293 -19.22 0.35 -3.94
C ALA A 293 -19.03 -1.17 -3.92
N LEU A 294 -18.65 -1.75 -5.07
CA LEU A 294 -18.15 -3.12 -5.11
C LEU A 294 -16.68 -3.12 -4.75
N SER A 295 -16.31 -3.92 -3.78
CA SER A 295 -14.92 -3.96 -3.32
C SER A 295 -14.53 -5.31 -2.77
N ASP A 296 -13.25 -5.61 -2.90
CA ASP A 296 -12.64 -6.79 -2.29
C ASP A 296 -11.18 -6.51 -1.95
N VAL A 297 -10.53 -7.47 -1.27
CA VAL A 297 -9.14 -7.34 -0.86
C VAL A 297 -8.37 -8.65 -1.08
N ILE A 298 -7.16 -8.51 -1.60
CA ILE A 298 -6.16 -9.56 -1.70
C ILE A 298 -5.08 -9.28 -0.66
N PHE A 299 -4.83 -10.23 0.23
CA PHE A 299 -3.70 -10.14 1.16
C PHE A 299 -2.50 -10.90 0.59
N VAL A 300 -1.38 -10.20 0.49
CA VAL A 300 -0.09 -10.80 0.14
C VAL A 300 0.79 -10.76 1.38
N VAL A 301 0.98 -11.90 2.00
CA VAL A 301 1.66 -12.05 3.29
C VAL A 301 2.95 -12.84 3.11
N LYS A 302 4.04 -12.32 3.70
CA LYS A 302 5.35 -12.97 3.71
C LYS A 302 5.81 -13.25 5.14
#